data_d0172d1413093e9c9e1d4753f5beccd0
#
_entry.id   d0172d1413093e9c9e1d4753f5beccd0
#
_cell.length_a   1.000
_cell.length_b   1.000
_cell.length_c   1.000
_cell.angle_alpha   90.00
_cell.angle_beta   90.00
_cell.angle_gamma   90.00
#
_symmetry.space_group_name_H-M   'P 1'
#
loop_
_entity.id
_entity.type
_entity.pdbx_description
1 polymer ?
#
loop_
_entity_poly.entity_id
_entity_poly.type
_entity_poly.pdbx_seq_one_letter_code
_entity_poly.pdbx_strand_id
1 'polypeptide(L)'
;FLYGKSGTGKTLAIKHVTDQILEVAKESNLNLRVIYLNCKLKRIADTEYRLIAQISRELGQDIPPTGLPTDEVYKIFTKILEENKMLLLLVLDEIDEVVKNTGDKILYNLTRLNSELKNSEISIVGISNDLMFIDQVDPRVKSSLSEEELVFPPYNAIQLQKILKERSDISFEKSVIGEGVIEKCAAYAAKEHGDARRALELLRVAGELAERNNSEKIAVKFIDQAEEKIERDRVIDIVSTQPKQFKITLYSILLFSNLCSKNGNSQDIYTGDIYELYKENCLKCGTKPLTQRRIGDIIAELDMLGIINARVISKGRYGRTRRITLGVPENITKKINDMLKEGLGL
;
A
#
# COMPACT_ATOMS: atom_id res chain seq x y z
N PHE A 1 -12.81 15.05 5.16
CA PHE A 1 -12.12 13.82 4.77
C PHE A 1 -11.21 14.05 3.57
N LEU A 2 -10.03 13.43 3.58
CA LEU A 2 -9.03 13.54 2.53
C LEU A 2 -8.94 12.22 1.77
N TYR A 3 -9.32 12.23 0.48
CA TYR A 3 -9.31 11.05 -0.39
C TYR A 3 -8.24 11.12 -1.46
N GLY A 4 -7.76 9.98 -1.89
CA GLY A 4 -6.84 9.88 -3.01
C GLY A 4 -5.95 8.65 -2.92
N LYS A 5 -5.28 8.31 -4.02
CA LYS A 5 -4.33 7.20 -4.06
C LYS A 5 -3.13 7.43 -3.13
N SER A 6 -2.41 6.36 -2.82
CA SER A 6 -1.13 6.45 -2.11
C SER A 6 -0.17 7.40 -2.85
N GLY A 7 0.69 8.12 -2.09
CA GLY A 7 1.70 9.00 -2.66
C GLY A 7 1.23 10.35 -3.22
N THR A 8 -0.06 10.71 -3.05
CA THR A 8 -0.61 12.01 -3.51
C THR A 8 -0.44 13.16 -2.51
N GLY A 9 0.27 12.95 -1.40
CA GLY A 9 0.64 14.01 -0.45
C GLY A 9 -0.36 14.27 0.67
N LYS A 10 -1.46 13.52 0.82
CA LYS A 10 -2.49 13.73 1.87
C LYS A 10 -1.90 13.88 3.27
N THR A 11 -1.14 12.89 3.72
CA THR A 11 -0.52 12.88 5.04
C THR A 11 0.45 14.04 5.25
N LEU A 12 1.20 14.42 4.20
CA LEU A 12 2.13 15.55 4.26
C LEU A 12 1.38 16.88 4.37
N ALA A 13 0.32 17.04 3.58
CA ALA A 13 -0.52 18.24 3.60
C ALA A 13 -1.15 18.45 4.97
N ILE A 14 -1.76 17.39 5.56
CA ILE A 14 -2.40 17.53 6.88
C ILE A 14 -1.36 17.85 7.98
N LYS A 15 -0.18 17.24 7.96
CA LYS A 15 0.88 17.57 8.91
C LYS A 15 1.28 19.02 8.82
N HIS A 16 1.50 19.52 7.61
CA HIS A 16 1.85 20.92 7.41
C HIS A 16 0.76 21.88 7.91
N VAL A 17 -0.50 21.59 7.57
CA VAL A 17 -1.65 22.40 8.02
C VAL A 17 -1.83 22.34 9.54
N THR A 18 -1.67 21.16 10.14
CA THR A 18 -1.78 21.03 11.61
C THR A 18 -0.68 21.78 12.35
N ASP A 19 0.55 21.81 11.81
CA ASP A 19 1.66 22.60 12.38
C ASP A 19 1.30 24.09 12.34
N GLN A 20 0.80 24.61 11.23
CA GLN A 20 0.34 26.00 11.12
C GLN A 20 -0.83 26.32 12.09
N ILE A 21 -1.82 25.43 12.18
CA ILE A 21 -2.94 25.61 13.12
C ILE A 21 -2.45 25.65 14.56
N LEU A 22 -1.47 24.81 14.94
CA LEU A 22 -0.87 24.83 16.28
C LEU A 22 -0.12 26.14 16.59
N GLU A 23 0.55 26.73 15.60
CA GLU A 23 1.18 28.06 15.75
C GLU A 23 0.14 29.14 16.02
N VAL A 24 -0.91 29.20 15.20
CA VAL A 24 -2.01 30.16 15.37
C VAL A 24 -2.76 29.96 16.72
N ALA A 25 -2.95 28.69 17.11
CA ALA A 25 -3.59 28.37 18.41
C ALA A 25 -2.76 28.88 19.60
N LYS A 26 -1.41 28.78 19.53
CA LYS A 26 -0.50 29.32 20.56
C LYS A 26 -0.59 30.85 20.62
N GLU A 27 -0.59 31.54 19.49
CA GLU A 27 -0.72 33.01 19.43
C GLU A 27 -2.05 33.48 20.01
N SER A 28 -3.12 32.70 19.80
CA SER A 28 -4.48 33.00 20.28
C SER A 28 -4.77 32.47 21.68
N ASN A 29 -3.79 31.87 22.38
CA ASN A 29 -3.96 31.23 23.70
C ASN A 29 -5.08 30.17 23.73
N LEU A 30 -5.31 29.47 22.63
CA LEU A 30 -6.27 28.37 22.55
C LEU A 30 -5.62 27.06 22.98
N ASN A 31 -6.31 26.30 23.85
CA ASN A 31 -5.85 24.97 24.26
C ASN A 31 -6.20 23.94 23.19
N LEU A 32 -5.47 23.96 22.08
CA LEU A 32 -5.61 23.00 20.98
C LEU A 32 -4.62 21.85 21.14
N ARG A 33 -5.11 20.63 21.00
CA ARG A 33 -4.32 19.41 20.90
C ARG A 33 -4.56 18.74 19.56
N VAL A 34 -3.49 18.33 18.91
CA VAL A 34 -3.56 17.55 17.67
C VAL A 34 -3.03 16.16 17.97
N ILE A 35 -3.83 15.15 17.66
CA ILE A 35 -3.43 13.74 17.77
C ILE A 35 -3.49 13.14 16.38
N TYR A 36 -2.35 12.57 15.93
CA TYR A 36 -2.23 11.87 14.67
C TYR A 36 -2.07 10.36 14.94
N LEU A 37 -2.98 9.55 14.40
CA LEU A 37 -2.94 8.11 14.51
C LEU A 37 -3.00 7.47 13.11
N ASN A 38 -2.06 6.56 12.82
CA ASN A 38 -2.15 5.70 11.65
C ASN A 38 -2.88 4.41 12.03
N CYS A 39 -4.05 4.22 11.45
CA CYS A 39 -5.00 3.16 11.80
C CYS A 39 -4.60 1.76 11.27
N LYS A 40 -3.65 1.68 10.35
CA LYS A 40 -3.12 0.42 9.84
C LYS A 40 -2.08 -0.22 10.75
N LEU A 41 -1.48 0.55 11.65
CA LEU A 41 -0.54 0.01 12.62
C LEU A 41 -1.27 -0.97 13.54
N LYS A 42 -0.97 -2.26 13.39
CA LYS A 42 -1.51 -3.34 14.23
C LYS A 42 -1.38 -2.97 15.71
N ARG A 43 -2.47 -3.13 16.46
CA ARG A 43 -2.67 -2.88 17.89
C ARG A 43 -3.26 -1.52 18.26
N ILE A 44 -3.39 -0.55 17.35
CA ILE A 44 -3.97 0.77 17.67
C ILE A 44 -5.46 0.78 17.34
N ALA A 45 -5.87 0.27 16.19
CA ALA A 45 -7.22 0.40 15.65
C ALA A 45 -7.96 -0.95 15.40
N ASP A 46 -7.51 -2.03 16.06
CA ASP A 46 -8.16 -3.34 15.92
C ASP A 46 -9.55 -3.39 16.57
N THR A 47 -9.79 -2.54 17.57
CA THR A 47 -11.07 -2.42 18.27
C THR A 47 -11.33 -0.98 18.67
N GLU A 48 -12.60 -0.61 18.79
CA GLU A 48 -13.04 0.70 19.27
C GLU A 48 -12.40 1.06 20.62
N TYR A 49 -12.39 0.09 21.55
CA TYR A 49 -11.72 0.20 22.84
C TYR A 49 -10.26 0.68 22.70
N ARG A 50 -9.48 -0.02 21.86
CA ARG A 50 -8.04 0.27 21.71
C ARG A 50 -7.78 1.63 21.10
N LEU A 51 -8.62 2.06 20.15
CA LEU A 51 -8.48 3.37 19.55
C LEU A 51 -8.72 4.48 20.59
N ILE A 52 -9.83 4.41 21.35
CA ILE A 52 -10.13 5.41 22.38
C ILE A 52 -9.10 5.38 23.52
N ALA A 53 -8.66 4.19 23.94
CA ALA A 53 -7.59 4.05 24.92
C ALA A 53 -6.28 4.64 24.43
N GLN A 54 -5.93 4.51 23.15
CA GLN A 54 -4.73 5.12 22.59
C GLN A 54 -4.83 6.63 22.53
N ILE A 55 -5.97 7.18 22.11
CA ILE A 55 -6.23 8.63 22.12
C ILE A 55 -6.07 9.16 23.53
N SER A 56 -6.63 8.49 24.52
CA SER A 56 -6.55 8.89 25.94
C SER A 56 -5.09 8.86 26.47
N ARG A 57 -4.29 7.91 26.06
CA ARG A 57 -2.86 7.86 26.39
C ARG A 57 -2.08 9.03 25.79
N GLU A 58 -2.37 9.40 24.55
CA GLU A 58 -1.74 10.58 23.91
C GLU A 58 -2.13 11.89 24.65
N LEU A 59 -3.27 11.87 25.35
CA LEU A 59 -3.71 12.96 26.24
C LEU A 59 -3.11 12.87 27.65
N GLY A 60 -2.29 11.87 27.94
CA GLY A 60 -1.57 11.73 29.21
C GLY A 60 -2.26 10.84 30.24
N GLN A 61 -3.34 10.14 29.90
CA GLN A 61 -4.03 9.22 30.81
C GLN A 61 -3.74 7.78 30.44
N ASP A 62 -3.09 7.05 31.32
CA ASP A 62 -2.81 5.65 31.09
C ASP A 62 -4.06 4.79 31.29
N ILE A 63 -4.57 4.24 30.20
CA ILE A 63 -5.67 3.28 30.18
C ILE A 63 -5.10 1.90 29.82
N PRO A 64 -5.40 0.85 30.57
CA PRO A 64 -4.92 -0.50 30.28
C PRO A 64 -5.41 -0.92 28.87
N PRO A 65 -4.63 -1.72 28.12
CA PRO A 65 -4.98 -2.11 26.75
C PRO A 65 -6.18 -3.05 26.65
N THR A 66 -6.66 -3.59 27.77
CA THR A 66 -7.83 -4.47 27.91
C THR A 66 -8.32 -4.44 29.36
N GLY A 67 -9.59 -4.80 29.56
CA GLY A 67 -10.12 -5.08 30.89
C GLY A 67 -11.23 -4.15 31.38
N LEU A 68 -11.38 -2.98 30.80
CA LEU A 68 -12.51 -2.10 31.10
C LEU A 68 -13.63 -2.25 30.06
N PRO A 69 -14.89 -2.00 30.41
CA PRO A 69 -15.96 -1.84 29.44
C PRO A 69 -15.68 -0.66 28.52
N THR A 70 -16.05 -0.76 27.23
CA THR A 70 -15.83 0.31 26.25
C THR A 70 -16.49 1.64 26.68
N ASP A 71 -17.69 1.58 27.26
CA ASP A 71 -18.40 2.75 27.78
C ASP A 71 -17.63 3.46 28.91
N GLU A 72 -16.88 2.72 29.70
CA GLU A 72 -16.07 3.33 30.77
C GLU A 72 -14.84 4.04 30.20
N VAL A 73 -14.24 3.47 29.15
CA VAL A 73 -13.15 4.15 28.43
C VAL A 73 -13.62 5.45 27.79
N TYR A 74 -14.81 5.48 27.22
CA TYR A 74 -15.42 6.73 26.71
C TYR A 74 -15.66 7.75 27.82
N LYS A 75 -16.15 7.34 28.99
CA LYS A 75 -16.32 8.25 30.14
C LYS A 75 -14.99 8.84 30.62
N ILE A 76 -13.94 8.04 30.67
CA ILE A 76 -12.60 8.53 31.01
C ILE A 76 -12.14 9.53 29.96
N PHE A 77 -12.29 9.21 28.69
CA PHE A 77 -11.92 10.09 27.58
C PHE A 77 -12.66 11.44 27.60
N THR A 78 -13.98 11.42 27.73
CA THR A 78 -14.78 12.66 27.82
C THR A 78 -14.43 13.49 29.05
N LYS A 79 -14.17 12.84 30.19
CA LYS A 79 -13.70 13.50 31.41
C LYS A 79 -12.37 14.22 31.19
N ILE A 80 -11.39 13.59 30.55
CA ILE A 80 -10.10 14.22 30.24
C ILE A 80 -10.29 15.49 29.40
N LEU A 81 -11.14 15.42 28.37
CA LEU A 81 -11.42 16.56 27.51
C LEU A 81 -12.03 17.71 28.29
N GLU A 82 -13.08 17.45 29.05
CA GLU A 82 -13.82 18.47 29.82
C GLU A 82 -12.98 19.11 30.93
N GLU A 83 -12.19 18.33 31.68
CA GLU A 83 -11.32 18.85 32.73
C GLU A 83 -10.26 19.81 32.19
N ASN A 84 -9.75 19.53 30.98
CA ASN A 84 -8.74 20.34 30.32
C ASN A 84 -9.31 21.44 29.42
N LYS A 85 -10.61 21.49 29.20
CA LYS A 85 -11.30 22.48 28.32
C LYS A 85 -10.55 22.64 26.99
N MET A 86 -10.32 21.52 26.28
CA MET A 86 -9.48 21.51 25.12
C MET A 86 -10.25 21.36 23.82
N LEU A 87 -9.69 21.92 22.76
CA LEU A 87 -10.05 21.61 21.38
C LEU A 87 -9.18 20.45 20.91
N LEU A 88 -9.78 19.33 20.53
CA LEU A 88 -9.07 18.16 20.03
C LEU A 88 -9.24 18.06 18.52
N LEU A 89 -8.12 18.14 17.78
CA LEU A 89 -8.06 17.78 16.36
C LEU A 89 -7.51 16.36 16.23
N LEU A 90 -8.38 15.42 15.89
CA LEU A 90 -8.05 14.01 15.73
C LEU A 90 -7.83 13.68 14.27
N VAL A 91 -6.60 13.35 13.89
CA VAL A 91 -6.25 12.93 12.54
C VAL A 91 -6.11 11.41 12.50
N LEU A 92 -7.00 10.75 11.76
CA LEU A 92 -7.02 9.31 11.56
C LEU A 92 -6.55 8.98 10.14
N ASP A 93 -5.31 8.55 10.00
CA ASP A 93 -4.75 8.14 8.71
C ASP A 93 -5.08 6.66 8.44
N GLU A 94 -5.46 6.35 7.20
CA GLU A 94 -6.00 5.04 6.78
C GLU A 94 -7.26 4.65 7.58
N ILE A 95 -8.20 5.59 7.71
CA ILE A 95 -9.44 5.45 8.49
C ILE A 95 -10.34 4.32 7.98
N ASP A 96 -10.26 3.98 6.70
CA ASP A 96 -10.96 2.84 6.10
C ASP A 96 -10.59 1.51 6.77
N GLU A 97 -9.36 1.36 7.29
CA GLU A 97 -8.96 0.16 8.04
C GLU A 97 -9.67 0.07 9.41
N VAL A 98 -9.93 1.22 10.08
CA VAL A 98 -10.73 1.22 11.32
C VAL A 98 -12.11 0.70 11.05
N VAL A 99 -12.78 1.28 10.04
CA VAL A 99 -14.18 0.91 9.72
C VAL A 99 -14.28 -0.54 9.25
N LYS A 100 -13.32 -1.04 8.47
CA LYS A 100 -13.26 -2.46 8.10
C LYS A 100 -13.15 -3.40 9.30
N ASN A 101 -12.39 -3.00 10.32
CA ASN A 101 -12.12 -3.85 11.49
C ASN A 101 -13.20 -3.73 12.58
N THR A 102 -13.70 -2.52 12.82
CA THR A 102 -14.59 -2.21 13.97
C THR A 102 -16.03 -1.87 13.56
N GLY A 103 -16.25 -1.70 12.26
CA GLY A 103 -17.50 -1.12 11.74
C GLY A 103 -17.51 0.42 11.86
N ASP A 104 -18.50 1.03 11.25
CA ASP A 104 -18.65 2.48 11.17
C ASP A 104 -19.23 3.14 12.43
N LYS A 105 -19.69 2.31 13.38
CA LYS A 105 -20.25 2.77 14.68
C LYS A 105 -19.28 3.67 15.45
N ILE A 106 -17.98 3.44 15.34
CA ILE A 106 -16.96 4.26 16.00
C ILE A 106 -16.99 5.72 15.53
N LEU A 107 -17.18 5.96 14.23
CA LEU A 107 -17.29 7.31 13.68
C LEU A 107 -18.54 8.02 14.22
N TYR A 108 -19.64 7.28 14.27
CA TYR A 108 -20.88 7.79 14.87
C TYR A 108 -20.70 8.18 16.33
N ASN A 109 -20.06 7.31 17.12
CA ASN A 109 -19.82 7.58 18.54
C ASN A 109 -18.93 8.82 18.73
N LEU A 110 -17.83 8.93 17.97
CA LEU A 110 -16.92 10.06 18.05
C LEU A 110 -17.59 11.41 17.68
N THR A 111 -18.43 11.40 16.63
CA THR A 111 -19.14 12.64 16.24
C THR A 111 -20.20 13.06 17.26
N ARG A 112 -20.87 12.09 17.89
CA ARG A 112 -21.87 12.36 18.92
C ARG A 112 -21.29 12.89 20.22
N LEU A 113 -20.02 12.60 20.53
CA LEU A 113 -19.38 13.13 21.74
C LEU A 113 -19.47 14.65 21.83
N ASN A 114 -19.41 15.37 20.71
CA ASN A 114 -19.57 16.82 20.70
C ASN A 114 -20.92 17.29 21.27
N SER A 115 -21.98 16.49 21.21
CA SER A 115 -23.27 16.83 21.83
C SER A 115 -23.29 16.65 23.36
N GLU A 116 -22.34 15.90 23.89
CA GLU A 116 -22.18 15.62 25.32
C GLU A 116 -21.17 16.56 26.00
N LEU A 117 -20.20 17.08 25.20
CA LEU A 117 -19.16 18.01 25.65
C LEU A 117 -19.75 19.43 25.82
N LYS A 118 -19.30 20.14 26.86
CA LYS A 118 -19.77 21.53 27.19
C LYS A 118 -18.67 22.58 26.96
N ASN A 119 -17.44 22.23 27.30
CA ASN A 119 -16.30 23.15 27.29
C ASN A 119 -15.19 22.71 26.34
N SER A 120 -15.40 21.60 25.65
CA SER A 120 -14.41 20.98 24.75
C SER A 120 -15.09 20.60 23.45
N GLU A 121 -14.31 20.50 22.38
CA GLU A 121 -14.78 20.08 21.07
C GLU A 121 -13.80 19.11 20.41
N ILE A 122 -14.32 18.19 19.62
CA ILE A 122 -13.54 17.23 18.82
C ILE A 122 -13.81 17.50 17.35
N SER A 123 -12.75 17.75 16.61
CA SER A 123 -12.76 17.78 15.14
C SER A 123 -12.03 16.56 14.59
N ILE A 124 -12.57 15.90 13.57
CA ILE A 124 -12.01 14.69 13.01
C ILE A 124 -11.54 14.95 11.58
N VAL A 125 -10.31 14.56 11.28
CA VAL A 125 -9.78 14.50 9.91
C VAL A 125 -9.52 13.04 9.58
N GLY A 126 -10.30 12.50 8.65
CA GLY A 126 -10.10 11.15 8.11
C GLY A 126 -9.29 11.18 6.82
N ILE A 127 -8.26 10.34 6.71
CA ILE A 127 -7.50 10.14 5.48
C ILE A 127 -7.76 8.73 4.98
N SER A 128 -8.23 8.58 3.73
CA SER A 128 -8.45 7.28 3.10
C SER A 128 -7.78 7.18 1.74
N ASN A 129 -7.33 5.97 1.42
CA ASN A 129 -6.86 5.62 0.08
C ASN A 129 -8.00 5.05 -0.79
N ASP A 130 -9.15 4.75 -0.20
CA ASP A 130 -10.36 4.28 -0.86
C ASP A 130 -11.31 5.46 -1.15
N LEU A 131 -11.50 5.76 -2.43
CA LEU A 131 -12.40 6.84 -2.87
C LEU A 131 -13.89 6.54 -2.61
N MET A 132 -14.24 5.26 -2.46
CA MET A 132 -15.62 4.83 -2.22
C MET A 132 -15.91 4.59 -0.73
N PHE A 133 -14.94 4.89 0.14
CA PHE A 133 -15.04 4.61 1.57
C PHE A 133 -16.32 5.18 2.19
N ILE A 134 -16.63 6.46 1.95
CA ILE A 134 -17.79 7.12 2.57
C ILE A 134 -19.13 6.60 2.05
N ASP A 135 -19.16 6.06 0.82
CA ASP A 135 -20.37 5.46 0.25
C ASP A 135 -20.68 4.08 0.85
N GLN A 136 -19.70 3.46 1.51
CA GLN A 136 -19.85 2.18 2.20
C GLN A 136 -20.26 2.36 3.67
N VAL A 137 -20.19 3.58 4.21
CA VAL A 137 -20.56 3.92 5.57
C VAL A 137 -22.09 4.06 5.69
N ASP A 138 -22.66 3.64 6.83
CA ASP A 138 -24.11 3.75 7.09
C ASP A 138 -24.58 5.21 6.89
N PRO A 139 -25.68 5.44 6.17
CA PRO A 139 -26.23 6.79 5.91
C PRO A 139 -26.46 7.63 7.17
N ARG A 140 -26.75 6.99 8.32
CA ARG A 140 -26.91 7.68 9.60
C ARG A 140 -25.59 8.24 10.11
N VAL A 141 -24.50 7.50 9.92
CA VAL A 141 -23.14 7.93 10.27
C VAL A 141 -22.73 9.06 9.35
N LYS A 142 -22.92 8.89 8.04
CA LYS A 142 -22.64 9.92 7.03
C LYS A 142 -23.37 11.23 7.36
N SER A 143 -24.67 11.17 7.69
CA SER A 143 -25.44 12.35 8.09
C SER A 143 -24.94 13.03 9.37
N SER A 144 -24.39 12.26 10.33
CA SER A 144 -23.86 12.81 11.58
C SER A 144 -22.47 13.41 11.44
N LEU A 145 -21.69 12.97 10.44
CA LEU A 145 -20.35 13.48 10.16
C LEU A 145 -20.38 14.91 9.62
N SER A 146 -21.41 15.29 8.84
CA SER A 146 -21.50 16.58 8.13
C SER A 146 -20.17 16.92 7.44
N GLU A 147 -19.60 15.91 6.74
CA GLU A 147 -18.23 15.93 6.25
C GLU A 147 -18.02 16.90 5.08
N GLU A 148 -16.85 17.51 5.07
CA GLU A 148 -16.28 18.10 3.87
C GLU A 148 -15.30 17.13 3.24
N GLU A 149 -15.38 16.97 1.93
CA GLU A 149 -14.53 16.04 1.15
C GLU A 149 -13.53 16.80 0.32
N LEU A 150 -12.26 16.39 0.43
CA LEU A 150 -11.18 16.92 -0.39
C LEU A 150 -10.46 15.76 -1.12
N VAL A 151 -10.53 15.77 -2.42
CA VAL A 151 -9.88 14.77 -3.26
C VAL A 151 -8.48 15.23 -3.65
N PHE A 152 -7.48 14.38 -3.40
CA PHE A 152 -6.10 14.54 -3.84
C PHE A 152 -5.89 13.73 -5.12
N PRO A 153 -5.92 14.37 -6.29
CA PRO A 153 -5.69 13.69 -7.55
C PRO A 153 -4.22 13.23 -7.65
N PRO A 154 -3.94 12.21 -8.47
CA PRO A 154 -2.58 11.85 -8.81
C PRO A 154 -1.80 13.03 -9.38
N TYR A 155 -0.53 13.13 -9.02
CA TYR A 155 0.35 14.17 -9.56
C TYR A 155 0.60 13.98 -11.06
N ASN A 156 0.57 15.07 -11.81
CA ASN A 156 1.03 15.06 -13.19
C ASN A 156 2.57 15.18 -13.26
N ALA A 157 3.15 14.94 -14.45
CA ALA A 157 4.59 14.95 -14.64
C ALA A 157 5.24 16.29 -14.24
N ILE A 158 4.58 17.43 -14.50
CA ILE A 158 5.12 18.76 -14.16
C ILE A 158 5.17 18.98 -12.64
N GLN A 159 4.14 18.52 -11.93
CA GLN A 159 4.12 18.59 -10.47
C GLN A 159 5.19 17.70 -9.86
N LEU A 160 5.35 16.47 -10.39
CA LEU A 160 6.40 15.55 -9.95
C LEU A 160 7.80 16.12 -10.20
N GLN A 161 8.03 16.77 -11.33
CA GLN A 161 9.31 17.47 -11.59
C GLN A 161 9.62 18.53 -10.54
N LYS A 162 8.63 19.34 -10.15
CA LYS A 162 8.82 20.34 -9.09
C LYS A 162 9.18 19.68 -7.75
N ILE A 163 8.42 18.66 -7.35
CA ILE A 163 8.67 17.89 -6.11
C ILE A 163 10.07 17.27 -6.13
N LEU A 164 10.44 16.62 -7.23
CA LEU A 164 11.75 16.00 -7.39
C LEU A 164 12.87 17.02 -7.32
N LYS A 165 12.71 18.17 -7.97
CA LYS A 165 13.72 19.24 -7.96
C LYS A 165 13.95 19.79 -6.55
N GLU A 166 12.89 20.15 -5.84
CA GLU A 166 12.99 20.65 -4.46
C GLU A 166 13.64 19.61 -3.52
N ARG A 167 13.29 18.34 -3.66
CA ARG A 167 13.88 17.26 -2.83
C ARG A 167 15.31 16.96 -3.24
N SER A 168 15.64 17.03 -4.51
CA SER A 168 16.99 16.79 -5.00
C SER A 168 17.97 17.86 -4.54
N ASP A 169 17.55 19.13 -4.53
CA ASP A 169 18.38 20.24 -4.04
C ASP A 169 18.80 20.09 -2.57
N ILE A 170 18.00 19.35 -1.78
CA ILE A 170 18.29 19.09 -0.36
C ILE A 170 19.12 17.81 -0.18
N SER A 171 18.90 16.79 -1.04
CA SER A 171 19.37 15.43 -0.81
C SER A 171 20.63 15.04 -1.60
N PHE A 172 20.94 15.77 -2.66
CA PHE A 172 22.08 15.50 -3.54
C PHE A 172 23.06 16.65 -3.54
N GLU A 173 24.32 16.34 -3.78
CA GLU A 173 25.35 17.37 -4.00
C GLU A 173 25.04 18.17 -5.29
N LYS A 174 25.48 19.42 -5.30
CA LYS A 174 25.27 20.28 -6.47
C LYS A 174 25.94 19.69 -7.71
N SER A 175 25.24 19.72 -8.83
CA SER A 175 25.70 19.27 -10.15
C SER A 175 25.80 17.74 -10.35
N VAL A 176 25.41 16.91 -9.38
CA VAL A 176 25.42 15.44 -9.51
C VAL A 176 24.29 14.95 -10.42
N ILE A 177 23.16 15.64 -10.45
CA ILE A 177 22.02 15.26 -11.29
C ILE A 177 22.25 15.75 -12.72
N GLY A 178 22.29 14.80 -13.65
CA GLY A 178 22.44 15.08 -15.08
C GLY A 178 21.17 15.66 -15.71
N GLU A 179 21.31 16.23 -16.89
CA GLU A 179 20.22 16.78 -17.68
C GLU A 179 19.22 15.66 -18.07
N GLY A 180 17.90 15.92 -17.97
CA GLY A 180 16.84 14.99 -18.33
C GLY A 180 16.52 13.91 -17.28
N VAL A 181 17.27 13.84 -16.18
CA VAL A 181 17.07 12.81 -15.11
C VAL A 181 15.76 13.03 -14.35
N ILE A 182 15.51 14.25 -13.90
CA ILE A 182 14.30 14.61 -13.16
C ILE A 182 13.06 14.45 -14.03
N GLU A 183 13.14 14.91 -15.27
CA GLU A 183 12.07 14.80 -16.26
C GLU A 183 11.69 13.34 -16.51
N LYS A 184 12.68 12.48 -16.67
CA LYS A 184 12.46 11.05 -16.90
C LYS A 184 11.89 10.36 -15.69
N CYS A 185 12.40 10.61 -14.48
CA CYS A 185 11.80 10.09 -13.23
C CYS A 185 10.34 10.48 -13.10
N ALA A 186 10.02 11.76 -13.35
CA ALA A 186 8.68 12.27 -13.28
C ALA A 186 7.75 11.64 -14.33
N ALA A 187 8.27 11.40 -15.55
CA ALA A 187 7.51 10.78 -16.62
C ALA A 187 7.16 9.31 -16.28
N TYR A 188 8.12 8.53 -15.75
CA TYR A 188 7.86 7.15 -15.29
C TYR A 188 6.79 7.11 -14.20
N ALA A 189 6.95 7.89 -13.14
CA ALA A 189 5.99 7.90 -12.03
C ALA A 189 4.59 8.42 -12.45
N ALA A 190 4.52 9.41 -13.33
CA ALA A 190 3.25 9.92 -13.85
C ALA A 190 2.52 8.88 -14.73
N LYS A 191 3.27 8.10 -15.51
CA LYS A 191 2.72 7.03 -16.36
C LYS A 191 2.12 5.89 -15.52
N GLU A 192 2.73 5.55 -14.39
CA GLU A 192 2.24 4.49 -13.52
C GLU A 192 0.99 4.93 -12.76
N HIS A 193 1.12 5.85 -11.85
CA HIS A 193 -0.02 6.25 -11.00
C HIS A 193 0.08 7.68 -10.46
N GLY A 194 1.07 8.47 -10.87
CA GLY A 194 1.30 9.81 -10.34
C GLY A 194 1.70 9.83 -8.86
N ASP A 195 2.42 8.80 -8.40
CA ASP A 195 2.90 8.64 -7.02
C ASP A 195 4.25 9.34 -6.83
N ALA A 196 4.30 10.35 -5.95
CA ALA A 196 5.53 11.07 -5.66
C ALA A 196 6.57 10.19 -4.91
N ARG A 197 6.14 9.21 -4.13
CA ARG A 197 7.05 8.27 -3.44
C ARG A 197 7.80 7.42 -4.46
N ARG A 198 7.10 6.95 -5.50
CA ARG A 198 7.70 6.20 -6.61
C ARG A 198 8.73 7.02 -7.36
N ALA A 199 8.41 8.29 -7.65
CA ALA A 199 9.34 9.21 -8.30
C ALA A 199 10.62 9.43 -7.50
N LEU A 200 10.49 9.65 -6.19
CA LEU A 200 11.62 9.81 -5.28
C LEU A 200 12.44 8.52 -5.14
N GLU A 201 11.79 7.36 -5.10
CA GLU A 201 12.45 6.06 -5.06
C GLU A 201 13.29 5.81 -6.30
N LEU A 202 12.75 6.08 -7.49
CA LEU A 202 13.48 5.99 -8.75
C LEU A 202 14.75 6.84 -8.72
N LEU A 203 14.64 8.09 -8.31
CA LEU A 203 15.79 9.00 -8.22
C LEU A 203 16.83 8.50 -7.21
N ARG A 204 16.39 8.04 -6.03
CA ARG A 204 17.26 7.48 -5.00
C ARG A 204 18.03 6.26 -5.51
N VAL A 205 17.33 5.30 -6.12
CA VAL A 205 17.96 4.06 -6.62
C VAL A 205 18.88 4.35 -7.80
N ALA A 206 18.55 5.33 -8.64
CA ALA A 206 19.43 5.77 -9.72
C ALA A 206 20.71 6.42 -9.17
N GLY A 207 20.63 7.18 -8.09
CA GLY A 207 21.78 7.73 -7.37
C GLY A 207 22.70 6.63 -6.82
N GLU A 208 22.11 5.64 -6.12
CA GLU A 208 22.86 4.46 -5.63
C GLU A 208 23.57 3.68 -6.76
N LEU A 209 22.90 3.54 -7.92
CA LEU A 209 23.50 2.86 -9.06
C LEU A 209 24.65 3.67 -9.69
N ALA A 210 24.52 4.98 -9.76
CA ALA A 210 25.58 5.86 -10.23
C ALA A 210 26.80 5.78 -9.32
N GLU A 211 26.62 5.84 -8.00
CA GLU A 211 27.68 5.70 -7.00
C GLU A 211 28.39 4.36 -7.10
N ARG A 212 27.65 3.25 -7.18
CA ARG A 212 28.23 1.89 -7.36
C ARG A 212 29.04 1.73 -8.66
N ASN A 213 28.74 2.53 -9.68
CA ASN A 213 29.47 2.55 -10.94
C ASN A 213 30.58 3.61 -10.97
N ASN A 214 30.92 4.24 -9.82
CA ASN A 214 31.87 5.33 -9.70
C ASN A 214 31.63 6.46 -10.71
N SER A 215 30.37 6.78 -10.97
CA SER A 215 29.98 7.85 -11.89
C SER A 215 29.84 9.16 -11.13
N GLU A 216 30.49 10.22 -11.59
CA GLU A 216 30.41 11.57 -10.98
C GLU A 216 29.01 12.19 -11.14
N LYS A 217 28.24 11.71 -12.09
CA LYS A 217 26.90 12.23 -12.38
C LYS A 217 25.87 11.11 -12.59
N ILE A 218 24.66 11.36 -12.12
CA ILE A 218 23.51 10.52 -12.40
C ILE A 218 23.07 10.80 -13.84
N ALA A 219 23.28 9.86 -14.75
CA ALA A 219 22.82 9.96 -16.13
C ALA A 219 21.46 9.30 -16.31
N VAL A 220 20.77 9.65 -17.38
CA VAL A 220 19.43 9.14 -17.74
C VAL A 220 19.39 7.59 -17.81
N LYS A 221 20.50 6.95 -18.22
CA LYS A 221 20.63 5.47 -18.24
C LYS A 221 20.43 4.82 -16.87
N PHE A 222 20.83 5.49 -15.78
CA PHE A 222 20.65 4.94 -14.44
C PHE A 222 19.18 4.94 -14.00
N ILE A 223 18.33 5.79 -14.60
CA ILE A 223 16.88 5.76 -14.33
C ILE A 223 16.26 4.48 -14.92
N ASP A 224 16.64 4.08 -16.15
CA ASP A 224 16.15 2.83 -16.73
C ASP A 224 16.60 1.62 -15.91
N GLN A 225 17.86 1.61 -15.48
CA GLN A 225 18.38 0.55 -14.62
C GLN A 225 17.72 0.53 -13.24
N ALA A 226 17.38 1.70 -12.69
CA ALA A 226 16.66 1.81 -11.44
C ALA A 226 15.24 1.25 -11.57
N GLU A 227 14.54 1.58 -12.65
CA GLU A 227 13.21 1.05 -12.96
C GLU A 227 13.23 -0.48 -13.03
N GLU A 228 14.13 -1.04 -13.84
CA GLU A 228 14.30 -2.49 -13.95
C GLU A 228 14.64 -3.15 -12.61
N LYS A 229 15.49 -2.50 -11.79
CA LYS A 229 15.87 -3.01 -10.48
C LYS A 229 14.69 -3.04 -9.53
N ILE A 230 13.93 -1.93 -9.43
CA ILE A 230 12.79 -1.82 -8.53
C ILE A 230 11.69 -2.82 -8.94
N GLU A 231 11.36 -2.91 -10.23
CA GLU A 231 10.38 -3.88 -10.71
C GLU A 231 10.81 -5.32 -10.43
N ARG A 232 12.09 -5.63 -10.66
CA ARG A 232 12.65 -6.95 -10.36
C ARG A 232 12.55 -7.28 -8.87
N ASP A 233 12.99 -6.36 -8.01
CA ASP A 233 13.02 -6.57 -6.56
C ASP A 233 11.58 -6.72 -6.04
N ARG A 234 10.63 -5.94 -6.54
CA ARG A 234 9.19 -6.07 -6.25
C ARG A 234 8.64 -7.46 -6.60
N VAL A 235 8.93 -7.97 -7.80
CA VAL A 235 8.43 -9.29 -8.21
C VAL A 235 9.06 -10.39 -7.35
N ILE A 236 10.35 -10.30 -7.03
CA ILE A 236 11.04 -11.25 -6.15
C ILE A 236 10.40 -11.25 -4.75
N ASP A 237 10.11 -10.08 -4.18
CA ASP A 237 9.48 -9.95 -2.87
C ASP A 237 8.06 -10.56 -2.88
N ILE A 238 7.26 -10.26 -3.90
CA ILE A 238 5.93 -10.86 -4.05
C ILE A 238 6.03 -12.38 -4.08
N VAL A 239 6.92 -12.95 -4.89
CA VAL A 239 7.09 -14.42 -5.00
C VAL A 239 7.62 -15.03 -3.70
N SER A 240 8.56 -14.35 -3.02
CA SER A 240 9.17 -14.84 -1.78
C SER A 240 8.16 -15.03 -0.65
N THR A 241 7.17 -14.15 -0.57
CA THR A 241 6.12 -14.15 0.46
C THR A 241 4.98 -15.15 0.19
N GLN A 242 4.89 -15.71 -1.03
CA GLN A 242 3.80 -16.63 -1.39
C GLN A 242 3.89 -17.97 -0.66
N PRO A 243 2.75 -18.61 -0.39
CA PRO A 243 2.68 -19.97 0.17
C PRO A 243 3.37 -21.01 -0.73
N LYS A 244 3.82 -22.13 -0.13
CA LYS A 244 4.56 -23.19 -0.83
C LYS A 244 3.84 -23.71 -2.09
N GLN A 245 2.53 -23.85 -2.07
CA GLN A 245 1.74 -24.31 -3.21
C GLN A 245 1.75 -23.34 -4.39
N PHE A 246 1.75 -22.04 -4.12
CA PHE A 246 1.94 -20.99 -5.14
C PHE A 246 3.32 -21.09 -5.78
N LYS A 247 4.35 -21.23 -4.97
CA LYS A 247 5.74 -21.37 -5.42
C LYS A 247 5.91 -22.57 -6.32
N ILE A 248 5.33 -23.74 -5.98
CA ILE A 248 5.37 -24.94 -6.80
C ILE A 248 4.63 -24.72 -8.12
N THR A 249 3.46 -24.07 -8.09
CA THR A 249 2.67 -23.77 -9.29
C THR A 249 3.45 -22.84 -10.24
N LEU A 250 4.00 -21.76 -9.71
CA LEU A 250 4.82 -20.82 -10.49
C LEU A 250 6.06 -21.50 -11.07
N TYR A 251 6.76 -22.30 -10.27
CA TYR A 251 7.91 -23.08 -10.74
C TYR A 251 7.55 -24.01 -11.89
N SER A 252 6.39 -24.68 -11.80
CA SER A 252 5.91 -25.56 -12.88
C SER A 252 5.60 -24.79 -14.17
N ILE A 253 5.04 -23.57 -14.06
CA ILE A 253 4.83 -22.68 -15.21
C ILE A 253 6.15 -22.28 -15.86
N LEU A 254 7.14 -21.88 -15.06
CA LEU A 254 8.48 -21.49 -15.54
C LEU A 254 9.21 -22.65 -16.21
N LEU A 255 9.16 -23.85 -15.62
CA LEU A 255 9.76 -25.05 -16.22
C LEU A 255 9.12 -25.38 -17.56
N PHE A 256 7.79 -25.38 -17.65
CA PHE A 256 7.09 -25.67 -18.89
C PHE A 256 7.40 -24.64 -19.98
N SER A 257 7.44 -23.35 -19.62
CA SER A 257 7.83 -22.27 -20.53
C SER A 257 9.24 -22.46 -21.08
N ASN A 258 10.20 -22.85 -20.22
CA ASN A 258 11.59 -23.11 -20.63
C ASN A 258 11.70 -24.33 -21.55
N LEU A 259 10.90 -25.38 -21.32
CA LEU A 259 10.87 -26.57 -22.18
C LEU A 259 10.31 -26.25 -23.57
N CYS A 260 9.23 -25.45 -23.64
CA CYS A 260 8.64 -24.99 -24.90
C CYS A 260 9.65 -24.15 -25.73
N SER A 261 10.34 -23.21 -25.06
CA SER A 261 11.33 -22.34 -25.71
C SER A 261 12.51 -23.10 -26.28
N LYS A 262 13.00 -24.17 -25.62
CA LYS A 262 14.11 -25.02 -26.08
C LYS A 262 13.76 -25.87 -27.30
N ASN A 263 12.48 -26.26 -27.42
CA ASN A 263 12.04 -27.13 -28.52
C ASN A 263 11.65 -26.35 -29.80
N GLY A 264 11.89 -25.03 -29.85
CA GLY A 264 11.59 -24.20 -31.02
C GLY A 264 10.08 -24.01 -31.33
N ASN A 265 9.21 -24.60 -30.53
CA ASN A 265 7.77 -24.48 -30.65
C ASN A 265 7.25 -23.42 -29.68
N SER A 266 6.68 -22.36 -30.23
CA SER A 266 5.84 -21.42 -29.43
C SER A 266 4.52 -22.08 -29.07
N GLN A 267 4.58 -23.16 -28.29
CA GLN A 267 3.39 -23.87 -27.87
C GLN A 267 2.70 -23.08 -26.76
N ASP A 268 1.41 -22.82 -26.95
CA ASP A 268 0.59 -22.17 -25.93
C ASP A 268 0.55 -23.03 -24.66
N ILE A 269 0.78 -22.41 -23.52
CA ILE A 269 0.77 -23.07 -22.20
C ILE A 269 -0.67 -23.09 -21.69
N TYR A 270 -1.18 -24.27 -21.36
CA TYR A 270 -2.53 -24.41 -20.81
C TYR A 270 -2.54 -24.96 -19.38
N THR A 271 -3.60 -24.66 -18.64
CA THR A 271 -3.75 -25.10 -17.24
C THR A 271 -3.59 -26.62 -17.06
N GLY A 272 -4.03 -27.43 -18.04
CA GLY A 272 -3.91 -28.88 -17.97
C GLY A 272 -2.45 -29.35 -18.00
N ASP A 273 -1.64 -28.77 -18.89
CA ASP A 273 -0.23 -29.11 -19.06
C ASP A 273 0.57 -28.77 -17.78
N ILE A 274 0.26 -27.61 -17.18
CA ILE A 274 0.86 -27.17 -15.92
C ILE A 274 0.47 -28.10 -14.77
N TYR A 275 -0.76 -28.59 -14.74
CA TYR A 275 -1.25 -29.42 -13.64
C TYR A 275 -0.49 -30.76 -13.53
N GLU A 276 -0.16 -31.38 -14.65
CA GLU A 276 0.64 -32.62 -14.64
C GLU A 276 2.05 -32.36 -14.08
N LEU A 277 2.73 -31.34 -14.56
CA LEU A 277 4.07 -30.97 -14.09
C LEU A 277 4.05 -30.52 -12.61
N TYR A 278 2.98 -29.85 -12.20
CA TYR A 278 2.77 -29.46 -10.81
C TYR A 278 2.68 -30.68 -9.88
N LYS A 279 1.94 -31.73 -10.28
CA LYS A 279 1.85 -32.97 -9.50
C LYS A 279 3.20 -33.62 -9.27
N GLU A 280 4.01 -33.69 -10.34
CA GLU A 280 5.38 -34.23 -10.24
C GLU A 280 6.25 -33.40 -9.28
N ASN A 281 6.18 -32.06 -9.40
CA ASN A 281 6.96 -31.18 -8.53
C ASN A 281 6.47 -31.21 -7.07
N CYS A 282 5.18 -31.41 -6.81
CA CYS A 282 4.67 -31.62 -5.48
C CYS A 282 5.26 -32.87 -4.82
N LEU A 283 5.39 -33.98 -5.56
CA LEU A 283 6.00 -35.19 -5.08
C LEU A 283 7.48 -34.99 -4.71
N LYS A 284 8.24 -34.29 -5.59
CA LYS A 284 9.64 -33.93 -5.33
C LYS A 284 9.80 -33.06 -4.07
N CYS A 285 8.87 -32.13 -3.85
CA CYS A 285 8.89 -31.24 -2.68
C CYS A 285 8.25 -31.84 -1.41
N GLY A 286 7.84 -33.11 -1.42
CA GLY A 286 7.20 -33.80 -0.28
C GLY A 286 5.85 -33.20 0.13
N THR A 287 5.08 -32.64 -0.83
CA THR A 287 3.79 -32.03 -0.57
C THR A 287 2.67 -32.75 -1.32
N LYS A 288 1.45 -32.78 -0.73
CA LYS A 288 0.27 -33.31 -1.42
C LYS A 288 -0.21 -32.34 -2.49
N PRO A 289 -0.46 -32.79 -3.74
CA PRO A 289 -1.01 -31.93 -4.77
C PRO A 289 -2.45 -31.49 -4.44
N LEU A 290 -2.76 -30.23 -4.77
CA LEU A 290 -4.11 -29.68 -4.71
C LEU A 290 -4.91 -30.11 -5.94
N THR A 291 -6.21 -29.90 -5.91
CA THR A 291 -7.10 -30.15 -7.06
C THR A 291 -6.82 -29.19 -8.21
N GLN A 292 -7.10 -29.59 -9.43
CA GLN A 292 -6.92 -28.77 -10.62
C GLN A 292 -7.73 -27.45 -10.55
N ARG A 293 -8.91 -27.47 -9.90
CA ARG A 293 -9.71 -26.27 -9.64
C ARG A 293 -8.93 -25.25 -8.81
N ARG A 294 -8.32 -25.71 -7.70
CA ARG A 294 -7.54 -24.84 -6.81
C ARG A 294 -6.28 -24.30 -7.49
N ILE A 295 -5.66 -25.08 -8.38
CA ILE A 295 -4.55 -24.57 -9.21
C ILE A 295 -5.04 -23.51 -10.19
N GLY A 296 -6.25 -23.66 -10.73
CA GLY A 296 -6.89 -22.60 -11.52
C GLY A 296 -7.09 -21.30 -10.74
N ASP A 297 -7.42 -21.37 -9.45
CA ASP A 297 -7.53 -20.18 -8.59
C ASP A 297 -6.15 -19.54 -8.35
N ILE A 298 -5.12 -20.35 -8.05
CA ILE A 298 -3.73 -19.89 -7.88
C ILE A 298 -3.22 -19.20 -9.16
N ILE A 299 -3.51 -19.76 -10.34
CA ILE A 299 -3.15 -19.15 -11.63
C ILE A 299 -3.84 -17.80 -11.79
N ALA A 300 -5.11 -17.66 -11.37
CA ALA A 300 -5.80 -16.38 -11.39
C ALA A 300 -5.18 -15.35 -10.43
N GLU A 301 -4.76 -15.79 -9.25
CA GLU A 301 -4.08 -14.94 -8.28
C GLU A 301 -2.69 -14.50 -8.80
N LEU A 302 -1.93 -15.39 -9.44
CA LEU A 302 -0.64 -15.06 -10.11
C LEU A 302 -0.82 -14.06 -11.26
N ASP A 303 -1.93 -14.14 -11.99
CA ASP A 303 -2.33 -13.18 -13.03
C ASP A 303 -2.64 -11.80 -12.42
N MET A 304 -3.41 -11.75 -11.34
CA MET A 304 -3.71 -10.52 -10.60
C MET A 304 -2.45 -9.86 -10.02
N LEU A 305 -1.45 -10.65 -9.63
CA LEU A 305 -0.15 -10.15 -9.16
C LEU A 305 0.77 -9.66 -10.29
N GLY A 306 0.36 -9.83 -11.57
CA GLY A 306 1.11 -9.41 -12.74
C GLY A 306 2.34 -10.26 -13.06
N ILE A 307 2.50 -11.43 -12.42
CA ILE A 307 3.63 -12.34 -12.65
C ILE A 307 3.44 -13.12 -13.94
N ILE A 308 2.21 -13.48 -14.25
CA ILE A 308 1.80 -14.15 -15.49
C ILE A 308 0.62 -13.41 -16.10
N ASN A 309 0.32 -13.71 -17.37
CA ASN A 309 -0.96 -13.31 -18.00
C ASN A 309 -1.75 -14.58 -18.31
N ALA A 310 -2.96 -14.72 -17.76
CA ALA A 310 -3.81 -15.89 -17.90
C ALA A 310 -5.16 -15.55 -18.51
N ARG A 311 -5.36 -15.83 -19.80
CA ARG A 311 -6.61 -15.57 -20.52
C ARG A 311 -7.48 -16.81 -20.60
N VAL A 312 -8.74 -16.71 -20.21
CA VAL A 312 -9.70 -17.80 -20.34
C VAL A 312 -10.05 -18.02 -21.81
N ILE A 313 -9.88 -19.24 -22.28
CA ILE A 313 -10.21 -19.67 -23.65
C ILE A 313 -11.24 -20.80 -23.58
N SER A 314 -12.25 -20.76 -24.45
CA SER A 314 -13.20 -21.85 -24.62
C SER A 314 -12.69 -22.84 -25.68
N LYS A 315 -12.57 -24.11 -25.32
CA LYS A 315 -12.25 -25.20 -26.25
C LYS A 315 -13.51 -25.95 -26.71
N GLY A 316 -14.66 -25.26 -26.78
CA GLY A 316 -15.91 -25.84 -27.21
C GLY A 316 -16.37 -26.99 -26.30
N ARG A 317 -16.54 -28.20 -26.86
CA ARG A 317 -16.96 -29.41 -26.12
C ARG A 317 -16.02 -29.83 -25.01
N TYR A 318 -14.75 -29.39 -25.06
CA TYR A 318 -13.70 -29.74 -24.08
C TYR A 318 -13.61 -28.76 -22.90
N GLY A 319 -14.60 -27.83 -22.78
CA GLY A 319 -14.70 -26.93 -21.65
C GLY A 319 -13.85 -25.66 -21.77
N ARG A 320 -13.63 -24.99 -20.64
CA ARG A 320 -12.81 -23.77 -20.54
C ARG A 320 -11.44 -24.08 -19.97
N THR A 321 -10.41 -23.49 -20.57
CA THR A 321 -9.03 -23.56 -20.06
C THR A 321 -8.44 -22.15 -20.05
N ARG A 322 -7.31 -21.95 -19.37
CA ARG A 322 -6.55 -20.68 -19.44
C ARG A 322 -5.33 -20.86 -20.28
N ARG A 323 -5.09 -19.91 -21.18
CA ARG A 323 -3.83 -19.74 -21.89
C ARG A 323 -2.96 -18.86 -21.03
N ILE A 324 -1.74 -19.33 -20.72
CA ILE A 324 -0.82 -18.71 -19.79
C ILE A 324 0.41 -18.23 -20.59
N THR A 325 0.83 -17.01 -20.32
CA THR A 325 2.10 -16.43 -20.79
C THR A 325 2.81 -15.76 -19.62
N LEU A 326 4.13 -15.66 -19.67
CA LEU A 326 4.87 -14.93 -18.63
C LEU A 326 4.60 -13.44 -18.75
N GLY A 327 4.32 -12.78 -17.63
CA GLY A 327 4.12 -11.34 -17.51
C GLY A 327 5.40 -10.58 -17.19
N VAL A 328 6.48 -11.30 -16.83
CA VAL A 328 7.76 -10.73 -16.41
C VAL A 328 8.86 -10.99 -17.46
N PRO A 329 9.85 -10.07 -17.60
CA PRO A 329 10.98 -10.22 -18.51
C PRO A 329 11.84 -11.45 -18.19
N GLU A 330 12.58 -11.95 -19.20
CA GLU A 330 13.42 -13.17 -19.07
C GLU A 330 14.51 -13.08 -18.01
N ASN A 331 15.12 -11.89 -17.83
CA ASN A 331 16.14 -11.66 -16.83
C ASN A 331 15.61 -11.83 -15.39
N ILE A 332 14.36 -11.45 -15.16
CA ILE A 332 13.66 -11.63 -13.87
C ILE A 332 13.24 -13.09 -13.72
N THR A 333 12.73 -13.71 -14.78
CA THR A 333 12.29 -15.10 -14.81
C THR A 333 13.39 -16.06 -14.36
N LYS A 334 14.64 -15.86 -14.83
CA LYS A 334 15.79 -16.70 -14.42
C LYS A 334 16.03 -16.63 -12.91
N LYS A 335 16.07 -15.41 -12.34
CA LYS A 335 16.28 -15.22 -10.90
C LYS A 335 15.14 -15.82 -10.04
N ILE A 336 13.90 -15.65 -10.48
CA ILE A 336 12.75 -16.28 -9.81
C ILE A 336 12.89 -17.80 -9.83
N ASN A 337 13.29 -18.38 -10.97
CA ASN A 337 13.47 -19.82 -11.09
C ASN A 337 14.54 -20.34 -10.13
N ASP A 338 15.69 -19.67 -10.03
CA ASP A 338 16.77 -20.05 -9.13
C ASP A 338 16.35 -19.93 -7.65
N MET A 339 15.70 -18.83 -7.28
CA MET A 339 15.15 -18.63 -5.94
C MET A 339 14.09 -19.69 -5.57
N LEU A 340 13.21 -20.05 -6.52
CA LEU A 340 12.20 -21.08 -6.31
C LEU A 340 12.83 -22.47 -6.16
N LYS A 341 13.84 -22.80 -6.94
CA LYS A 341 14.58 -24.06 -6.79
C LYS A 341 15.18 -24.19 -5.41
N GLU A 342 15.93 -23.17 -4.99
CA GLU A 342 16.55 -23.16 -3.66
C GLU A 342 15.51 -23.25 -2.54
N GLY A 343 14.44 -22.41 -2.60
CA GLY A 343 13.40 -22.37 -1.59
C GLY A 343 12.48 -23.60 -1.55
N LEU A 344 12.41 -24.40 -2.60
CA LEU A 344 11.64 -25.65 -2.69
C LEU A 344 12.50 -26.89 -2.47
N GLY A 345 13.83 -26.76 -2.46
CA GLY A 345 14.77 -27.87 -2.34
C GLY A 345 14.82 -28.77 -3.59
N LEU A 346 14.74 -28.16 -4.80
CA LEU A 346 14.71 -28.87 -6.11
C LEU A 346 16.03 -28.73 -6.86
#